data_cb0bd3d8ab9c1feaa0f009b7e45ccbe2
#
_entry.id   cb0bd3d8ab9c1feaa0f009b7e45ccbe2
#
_cell.length_a   1.000
_cell.length_b   1.000
_cell.length_c   1.000
_cell.angle_alpha   90.00
_cell.angle_beta   90.00
_cell.angle_gamma   90.00
#
_symmetry.space_group_name_H-M   'P 1'
#
loop_
_entity.id
_entity.type
_entity.pdbx_description
1 polymer ?
#
loop_
_entity_poly.entity_id
_entity_poly.type
_entity_poly.pdbx_seq_one_letter_code
_entity_poly.pdbx_strand_id
1 'polypeptide(L)'
;MAEAIRQRTTELVERLAGAAVTVRVAVVVATGNEATAWYVRSIERAAAQLGVECQVVDLAGATHQQLAEAISALNEDASVHGIILQTPLPPAVDAAALVALIDPAKDIDGANPLSLGRLSVGQPAFAPATARSVIEILEHYRIPLSGQHVAVVGRSAVVGKPLAQLLLHRDATVSICHSKTADLGRITQSASVIVMAVGKANLLTANEAGETSVVIDVGTNVNAEGKLVGDVHAASVRPLVRALSPVPGGVGTVTTALLVLHAAQAAEASLQLDPAKGAHMAGRR
;
A
#
# COMPACT_ATOMS: atom_id res chain seq x y z
N MET A 1 -15.60 1.47 3.48
CA MET A 1 -14.47 2.11 2.78
C MET A 1 -13.82 1.20 1.75
N ALA A 2 -13.26 0.05 2.09
CA ALA A 2 -12.74 -0.90 1.07
C ALA A 2 -13.79 -1.22 -0.01
N GLU A 3 -15.07 -1.28 0.35
CA GLU A 3 -16.18 -1.46 -0.58
C GLU A 3 -16.32 -0.31 -1.58
N ALA A 4 -16.19 0.94 -1.14
CA ALA A 4 -16.23 2.09 -2.05
C ALA A 4 -15.05 2.10 -3.04
N ILE A 5 -13.87 1.61 -2.62
CA ILE A 5 -12.72 1.43 -3.52
C ILE A 5 -13.01 0.32 -4.52
N ARG A 6 -13.56 -0.82 -4.07
CA ARG A 6 -13.95 -1.93 -4.96
C ARG A 6 -14.98 -1.48 -6.00
N GLN A 7 -16.00 -0.74 -5.59
CA GLN A 7 -17.01 -0.21 -6.52
C GLN A 7 -16.37 0.65 -7.61
N ARG A 8 -15.49 1.61 -7.23
CA ARG A 8 -14.73 2.42 -8.20
C ARG A 8 -13.89 1.56 -9.13
N THR A 9 -13.30 0.48 -8.60
CA THR A 9 -12.50 -0.46 -9.40
C THR A 9 -13.38 -1.22 -10.37
N THR A 10 -14.53 -1.73 -9.93
CA THR A 10 -15.50 -2.43 -10.80
C THR A 10 -15.93 -1.54 -11.97
N GLU A 11 -16.36 -0.31 -11.70
CA GLU A 11 -16.75 0.65 -12.72
C GLU A 11 -15.65 0.91 -13.75
N LEU A 12 -14.39 0.98 -13.30
CA LEU A 12 -13.23 1.18 -14.16
C LEU A 12 -12.92 -0.07 -15.00
N VAL A 13 -12.92 -1.25 -14.37
CA VAL A 13 -12.67 -2.53 -15.05
C VAL A 13 -13.75 -2.81 -16.11
N GLU A 14 -15.01 -2.53 -15.82
CA GLU A 14 -16.11 -2.66 -16.80
C GLU A 14 -15.94 -1.73 -18.01
N ARG A 15 -15.50 -0.48 -17.80
CA ARG A 15 -15.18 0.44 -18.89
C ARG A 15 -14.00 -0.07 -19.74
N LEU A 16 -12.96 -0.60 -19.10
CA LEU A 16 -11.80 -1.17 -19.79
C LEU A 16 -12.18 -2.42 -20.59
N ALA A 17 -13.00 -3.29 -20.04
CA ALA A 17 -13.52 -4.45 -20.73
C ALA A 17 -14.36 -4.04 -21.97
N GLY A 18 -15.14 -2.97 -21.88
CA GLY A 18 -15.84 -2.38 -23.03
C GLY A 18 -14.91 -1.86 -24.13
N ALA A 19 -13.66 -1.57 -23.80
CA ALA A 19 -12.59 -1.22 -24.73
C ALA A 19 -11.70 -2.42 -25.12
N ALA A 20 -12.14 -3.66 -24.83
CA ALA A 20 -11.41 -4.91 -25.04
C ALA A 20 -10.06 -4.98 -24.30
N VAL A 21 -9.96 -4.33 -23.13
CA VAL A 21 -8.78 -4.40 -22.26
C VAL A 21 -9.10 -5.22 -21.03
N THR A 22 -8.36 -6.31 -20.83
CA THR A 22 -8.37 -7.10 -19.60
C THR A 22 -7.25 -6.61 -18.69
N VAL A 23 -7.59 -6.12 -17.49
CA VAL A 23 -6.60 -5.68 -16.53
C VAL A 23 -5.83 -6.88 -15.98
N ARG A 24 -4.50 -6.82 -16.03
CA ARG A 24 -3.63 -7.91 -15.54
C ARG A 24 -2.56 -7.39 -14.59
N VAL A 25 -2.40 -8.09 -13.47
CA VAL A 25 -1.36 -7.86 -12.45
C VAL A 25 -0.42 -9.05 -12.40
N ALA A 26 0.88 -8.79 -12.33
CA ALA A 26 1.90 -9.80 -12.04
C ALA A 26 2.41 -9.61 -10.61
N VAL A 27 2.38 -10.70 -9.83
CA VAL A 27 2.95 -10.74 -8.47
C VAL A 27 4.18 -11.63 -8.49
N VAL A 28 5.37 -11.02 -8.40
CA VAL A 28 6.65 -11.73 -8.39
C VAL A 28 6.96 -12.18 -6.97
N VAL A 29 7.13 -13.48 -6.76
CA VAL A 29 7.38 -14.11 -5.46
C VAL A 29 8.71 -14.86 -5.50
N ALA A 30 9.61 -14.57 -4.56
CA ALA A 30 10.95 -15.20 -4.52
C ALA A 30 11.19 -16.07 -3.28
N THR A 31 10.17 -16.23 -2.42
CA THR A 31 10.27 -17.03 -1.17
C THR A 31 9.05 -17.91 -0.97
N GLY A 32 9.26 -19.14 -0.48
CA GLY A 32 8.19 -20.06 -0.08
C GLY A 32 7.61 -19.79 1.33
N ASN A 33 7.69 -18.58 1.84
CA ASN A 33 7.19 -18.23 3.16
C ASN A 33 5.66 -18.29 3.19
N GLU A 34 5.09 -18.97 4.20
CA GLU A 34 3.64 -19.18 4.33
C GLU A 34 2.85 -17.87 4.50
N ALA A 35 3.40 -16.90 5.24
CA ALA A 35 2.77 -15.58 5.40
C ALA A 35 2.71 -14.83 4.06
N THR A 36 3.78 -14.92 3.26
CA THR A 36 3.82 -14.39 1.89
C THR A 36 2.76 -15.05 1.02
N ALA A 37 2.66 -16.37 1.04
CA ALA A 37 1.66 -17.11 0.27
C ALA A 37 0.23 -16.74 0.66
N TRP A 38 -0.02 -16.50 1.95
CA TRP A 38 -1.33 -16.04 2.42
C TRP A 38 -1.68 -14.65 1.87
N TYR A 39 -0.72 -13.72 1.88
CA TYR A 39 -0.93 -12.37 1.37
C TYR A 39 -1.15 -12.36 -0.15
N VAL A 40 -0.35 -13.12 -0.90
CA VAL A 40 -0.52 -13.30 -2.36
C VAL A 40 -1.90 -13.84 -2.68
N ARG A 41 -2.35 -14.90 -1.99
CA ARG A 41 -3.73 -15.41 -2.14
C ARG A 41 -4.80 -14.37 -1.85
N SER A 42 -4.53 -13.41 -0.95
CA SER A 42 -5.48 -12.33 -0.69
C SER A 42 -5.57 -11.34 -1.86
N ILE A 43 -4.45 -11.06 -2.52
CA ILE A 43 -4.40 -10.23 -3.75
C ILE A 43 -5.12 -10.95 -4.89
N GLU A 44 -4.82 -12.23 -5.13
CA GLU A 44 -5.47 -13.05 -6.17
C GLU A 44 -7.00 -13.04 -6.02
N ARG A 45 -7.49 -13.28 -4.79
CA ARG A 45 -8.94 -13.27 -4.50
C ARG A 45 -9.56 -11.89 -4.75
N ALA A 46 -8.89 -10.83 -4.30
CA ALA A 46 -9.39 -9.46 -4.50
C ALA A 46 -9.41 -9.09 -5.99
N ALA A 47 -8.39 -9.46 -6.74
CA ALA A 47 -8.30 -9.26 -8.19
C ALA A 47 -9.43 -10.03 -8.91
N ALA A 48 -9.58 -11.31 -8.63
CA ALA A 48 -10.59 -12.16 -9.24
C ALA A 48 -12.02 -11.66 -8.97
N GLN A 49 -12.32 -11.19 -7.75
CA GLN A 49 -13.62 -10.61 -7.39
C GLN A 49 -13.98 -9.36 -8.20
N LEU A 50 -12.98 -8.67 -8.75
CA LEU A 50 -13.12 -7.42 -9.49
C LEU A 50 -12.87 -7.58 -11.00
N GLY A 51 -12.77 -8.83 -11.49
CA GLY A 51 -12.53 -9.10 -12.91
C GLY A 51 -11.12 -8.76 -13.40
N VAL A 52 -10.15 -8.71 -12.49
CA VAL A 52 -8.73 -8.48 -12.79
C VAL A 52 -7.97 -9.80 -12.78
N GLU A 53 -7.21 -10.06 -13.83
CA GLU A 53 -6.34 -11.23 -13.89
C GLU A 53 -5.11 -11.03 -13.00
N CYS A 54 -4.80 -12.01 -12.15
CA CYS A 54 -3.63 -12.00 -11.29
C CYS A 54 -2.74 -13.19 -11.64
N GLN A 55 -1.55 -12.89 -12.15
CA GLN A 55 -0.52 -13.89 -12.48
C GLN A 55 0.51 -13.92 -11.35
N VAL A 56 0.65 -15.05 -10.67
CA VAL A 56 1.74 -15.27 -9.72
C VAL A 56 2.94 -15.81 -10.48
N VAL A 57 4.04 -15.07 -10.44
CA VAL A 57 5.34 -15.47 -11.02
C VAL A 57 6.18 -16.01 -9.85
N ASP A 58 6.08 -17.32 -9.64
CA ASP A 58 6.83 -17.99 -8.57
C ASP A 58 8.27 -18.25 -9.01
N LEU A 59 9.18 -17.55 -8.36
CA LEU A 59 10.63 -17.61 -8.56
C LEU A 59 11.34 -17.98 -7.25
N ALA A 60 10.75 -18.86 -6.45
CA ALA A 60 11.37 -19.35 -5.22
C ALA A 60 12.75 -19.95 -5.52
N GLY A 61 13.78 -19.45 -4.83
CA GLY A 61 15.17 -19.85 -5.03
C GLY A 61 15.88 -19.21 -6.23
N ALA A 62 15.24 -18.29 -6.96
CA ALA A 62 15.87 -17.57 -8.06
C ALA A 62 17.00 -16.66 -7.58
N THR A 63 17.99 -16.46 -8.44
CA THR A 63 19.05 -15.49 -8.27
C THR A 63 18.55 -14.06 -8.49
N HIS A 64 19.32 -13.06 -8.04
CA HIS A 64 19.04 -11.66 -8.32
C HIS A 64 18.87 -11.39 -9.83
N GLN A 65 19.73 -11.99 -10.66
CA GLN A 65 19.67 -11.81 -12.11
C GLN A 65 18.37 -12.37 -12.70
N GLN A 66 17.95 -13.57 -12.31
CA GLN A 66 16.71 -14.18 -12.79
C GLN A 66 15.47 -13.36 -12.41
N LEU A 67 15.48 -12.77 -11.20
CA LEU A 67 14.42 -11.85 -10.77
C LEU A 67 14.41 -10.56 -11.60
N ALA A 68 15.59 -10.00 -11.90
CA ALA A 68 15.73 -8.83 -12.75
C ALA A 68 15.25 -9.07 -14.18
N GLU A 69 15.62 -10.23 -14.77
CA GLU A 69 15.16 -10.66 -16.09
C GLU A 69 13.63 -10.82 -16.14
N ALA A 70 13.04 -11.43 -15.11
CA ALA A 70 11.58 -11.59 -15.03
C ALA A 70 10.86 -10.22 -14.92
N ILE A 71 11.37 -9.30 -14.09
CA ILE A 71 10.82 -7.95 -13.99
C ILE A 71 10.92 -7.20 -15.32
N SER A 72 12.07 -7.32 -16.03
CA SER A 72 12.26 -6.70 -17.34
C SER A 72 11.26 -7.23 -18.37
N ALA A 73 11.07 -8.55 -18.42
CA ALA A 73 10.07 -9.17 -19.30
C ALA A 73 8.64 -8.69 -19.00
N LEU A 74 8.28 -8.56 -17.71
CA LEU A 74 6.98 -8.03 -17.31
C LEU A 74 6.81 -6.53 -17.65
N ASN A 75 7.88 -5.74 -17.61
CA ASN A 75 7.85 -4.35 -18.05
C ASN A 75 7.55 -4.26 -19.57
N GLU A 76 8.13 -5.15 -20.37
CA GLU A 76 7.96 -5.18 -21.83
C GLU A 76 6.61 -5.75 -22.25
N ASP A 77 5.97 -6.59 -21.43
CA ASP A 77 4.66 -7.17 -21.74
C ASP A 77 3.55 -6.12 -21.64
N ALA A 78 3.06 -5.67 -22.78
CA ALA A 78 1.97 -4.69 -22.87
C ALA A 78 0.63 -5.18 -22.29
N SER A 79 0.48 -6.49 -22.06
CA SER A 79 -0.70 -7.06 -21.43
C SER A 79 -0.68 -6.99 -19.90
N VAL A 80 0.51 -6.73 -19.29
CA VAL A 80 0.69 -6.56 -17.85
C VAL A 80 0.59 -5.10 -17.50
N HIS A 81 -0.34 -4.73 -16.65
CA HIS A 81 -0.63 -3.35 -16.26
C HIS A 81 -0.10 -2.99 -14.87
N GLY A 82 0.17 -3.98 -14.03
CA GLY A 82 0.72 -3.77 -12.70
C GLY A 82 1.69 -4.86 -12.29
N ILE A 83 2.78 -4.48 -11.62
CA ILE A 83 3.81 -5.40 -11.10
C ILE A 83 3.92 -5.17 -9.61
N ILE A 84 3.91 -6.25 -8.84
CA ILE A 84 4.17 -6.27 -7.40
C ILE A 84 5.37 -7.19 -7.15
N LEU A 85 6.43 -6.66 -6.54
CA LEU A 85 7.53 -7.47 -6.03
C LEU A 85 7.28 -7.80 -4.56
N GLN A 86 6.87 -9.03 -4.31
CA GLN A 86 6.51 -9.47 -2.97
C GLN A 86 7.72 -9.65 -2.07
N THR A 87 7.70 -9.02 -0.91
CA THR A 87 8.72 -9.18 0.14
C THR A 87 8.23 -10.12 1.26
N PRO A 88 9.13 -10.75 2.04
CA PRO A 88 10.61 -10.62 1.98
C PRO A 88 11.23 -11.32 0.77
N LEU A 89 12.40 -10.82 0.35
CA LEU A 89 13.24 -11.46 -0.65
C LEU A 89 14.37 -12.28 0.03
N PRO A 90 15.01 -13.23 -0.68
CA PRO A 90 16.18 -13.92 -0.16
C PRO A 90 17.30 -12.94 0.24
N PRO A 91 18.07 -13.20 1.32
CA PRO A 91 19.08 -12.26 1.82
C PRO A 91 20.17 -11.86 0.82
N ALA A 92 20.44 -12.70 -0.19
CA ALA A 92 21.41 -12.42 -1.24
C ALA A 92 20.88 -11.50 -2.35
N VAL A 93 19.60 -11.09 -2.28
CA VAL A 93 18.93 -10.29 -3.31
C VAL A 93 18.83 -8.84 -2.88
N ASP A 94 19.31 -7.93 -3.72
CA ASP A 94 19.12 -6.48 -3.50
C ASP A 94 17.70 -6.07 -3.90
N ALA A 95 16.83 -5.98 -2.89
CA ALA A 95 15.43 -5.58 -3.08
C ALA A 95 15.30 -4.18 -3.66
N ALA A 96 16.17 -3.25 -3.27
CA ALA A 96 16.09 -1.87 -3.73
C ALA A 96 16.43 -1.75 -5.23
N ALA A 97 17.43 -2.50 -5.68
CA ALA A 97 17.80 -2.57 -7.09
C ALA A 97 16.66 -3.18 -7.92
N LEU A 98 16.02 -4.26 -7.47
CA LEU A 98 14.91 -4.89 -8.20
C LEU A 98 13.67 -3.98 -8.26
N VAL A 99 13.30 -3.35 -7.18
CA VAL A 99 12.17 -2.40 -7.16
C VAL A 99 12.43 -1.23 -8.12
N ALA A 100 13.67 -0.75 -8.23
CA ALA A 100 14.04 0.31 -9.16
C ALA A 100 13.94 -0.09 -10.64
N LEU A 101 13.93 -1.40 -10.96
CA LEU A 101 13.73 -1.90 -12.32
C LEU A 101 12.26 -1.90 -12.76
N ILE A 102 11.31 -1.91 -11.85
CA ILE A 102 9.88 -1.90 -12.20
C ILE A 102 9.57 -0.57 -12.90
N ASP A 103 8.92 -0.62 -14.07
CA ASP A 103 8.45 0.59 -14.76
C ASP A 103 7.50 1.37 -13.81
N PRO A 104 7.77 2.66 -13.55
CA PRO A 104 6.90 3.49 -12.72
C PRO A 104 5.43 3.52 -13.16
N ALA A 105 5.15 3.31 -14.45
CA ALA A 105 3.79 3.20 -14.97
C ALA A 105 3.09 1.89 -14.56
N LYS A 106 3.86 0.85 -14.20
CA LYS A 106 3.40 -0.46 -13.75
C LYS A 106 3.66 -0.71 -12.25
N ASP A 107 4.31 0.24 -11.56
CA ASP A 107 4.62 0.19 -10.12
C ASP A 107 3.37 0.46 -9.29
N ILE A 108 2.42 -0.46 -9.30
CA ILE A 108 1.12 -0.29 -8.63
C ILE A 108 1.22 -0.31 -7.09
N ASP A 109 2.32 -0.82 -6.55
CA ASP A 109 2.61 -0.72 -5.11
C ASP A 109 3.28 0.61 -4.73
N GLY A 110 3.72 1.41 -5.71
CA GLY A 110 4.30 2.74 -5.51
C GLY A 110 5.65 2.71 -4.79
N ALA A 111 6.40 1.63 -4.91
CA ALA A 111 7.65 1.41 -4.19
C ALA A 111 8.91 1.88 -4.97
N ASN A 112 8.79 2.12 -6.29
CA ASN A 112 9.88 2.56 -7.14
C ASN A 112 10.42 3.92 -6.68
N PRO A 113 11.76 4.11 -6.63
CA PRO A 113 12.37 5.39 -6.23
C PRO A 113 11.90 6.60 -7.05
N LEU A 114 11.59 6.44 -8.34
CA LEU A 114 11.05 7.51 -9.16
C LEU A 114 9.61 7.86 -8.77
N SER A 115 8.76 6.85 -8.49
CA SER A 115 7.40 7.05 -7.96
C SER A 115 7.45 7.80 -6.62
N LEU A 116 8.34 7.39 -5.70
CA LEU A 116 8.54 8.05 -4.41
C LEU A 116 9.06 9.48 -4.55
N GLY A 117 9.98 9.73 -5.50
CA GLY A 117 10.49 11.07 -5.80
C GLY A 117 9.39 11.99 -6.33
N ARG A 118 8.58 11.52 -7.29
CA ARG A 118 7.41 12.25 -7.80
C ARG A 118 6.40 12.56 -6.71
N LEU A 119 6.08 11.56 -5.88
CA LEU A 119 5.20 11.73 -4.72
C LEU A 119 5.71 12.84 -3.80
N SER A 120 7.01 12.84 -3.48
CA SER A 120 7.62 13.81 -2.58
C SER A 120 7.47 15.26 -3.06
N VAL A 121 7.53 15.50 -4.38
CA VAL A 121 7.39 16.83 -4.99
C VAL A 121 5.98 17.14 -5.47
N GLY A 122 4.98 16.31 -5.12
CA GLY A 122 3.58 16.53 -5.49
C GLY A 122 3.25 16.25 -6.95
N GLN A 123 4.08 15.49 -7.65
CA GLN A 123 3.82 15.07 -9.02
C GLN A 123 2.99 13.77 -9.06
N PRO A 124 2.24 13.52 -10.15
CA PRO A 124 1.47 12.30 -10.31
C PRO A 124 2.34 11.05 -10.25
N ALA A 125 2.01 10.13 -9.34
CA ALA A 125 2.60 8.81 -9.20
C ALA A 125 1.66 7.91 -8.39
N PHE A 126 1.81 6.60 -8.52
CA PHE A 126 1.22 5.69 -7.54
C PHE A 126 1.93 5.90 -6.20
N ALA A 127 1.16 6.25 -5.19
CA ALA A 127 1.67 6.29 -3.83
C ALA A 127 1.72 4.86 -3.26
N PRO A 128 2.68 4.53 -2.37
CA PRO A 128 2.70 3.24 -1.71
C PRO A 128 1.34 2.86 -1.15
N ALA A 129 0.81 1.71 -1.59
CA ALA A 129 -0.58 1.33 -1.34
C ALA A 129 -0.93 1.32 0.15
N THR A 130 -0.01 0.88 1.01
CA THR A 130 -0.20 0.91 2.46
C THR A 130 -0.24 2.33 3.02
N ALA A 131 0.65 3.22 2.58
CA ALA A 131 0.64 4.61 3.00
C ALA A 131 -0.63 5.33 2.52
N ARG A 132 -1.05 5.10 1.27
CA ARG A 132 -2.29 5.62 0.70
C ARG A 132 -3.51 5.12 1.45
N SER A 133 -3.52 3.85 1.90
CA SER A 133 -4.62 3.27 2.69
C SER A 133 -4.90 4.05 3.97
N VAL A 134 -3.87 4.52 4.65
CA VAL A 134 -4.04 5.35 5.85
C VAL A 134 -4.77 6.64 5.52
N ILE A 135 -4.39 7.29 4.42
CA ILE A 135 -5.04 8.52 3.97
C ILE A 135 -6.50 8.27 3.59
N GLU A 136 -6.79 7.21 2.83
CA GLU A 136 -8.16 6.84 2.45
C GLU A 136 -9.04 6.59 3.69
N ILE A 137 -8.48 5.97 4.74
CA ILE A 137 -9.17 5.77 6.02
C ILE A 137 -9.49 7.12 6.67
N LEU A 138 -8.50 7.99 6.83
CA LEU A 138 -8.66 9.28 7.48
C LEU A 138 -9.68 10.16 6.73
N GLU A 139 -9.59 10.21 5.41
CA GLU A 139 -10.53 10.96 4.55
C GLU A 139 -11.96 10.39 4.62
N HIS A 140 -12.11 9.06 4.56
CA HIS A 140 -13.42 8.39 4.62
C HIS A 140 -14.17 8.72 5.92
N TYR A 141 -13.46 8.68 7.04
CA TYR A 141 -14.03 9.01 8.34
C TYR A 141 -14.01 10.52 8.66
N ARG A 142 -13.63 11.35 7.68
CA ARG A 142 -13.57 12.82 7.80
C ARG A 142 -12.74 13.27 9.01
N ILE A 143 -11.62 12.59 9.24
CA ILE A 143 -10.67 13.00 10.28
C ILE A 143 -9.89 14.21 9.74
N PRO A 144 -9.97 15.37 10.40
CA PRO A 144 -9.27 16.56 9.93
C PRO A 144 -7.75 16.35 9.98
N LEU A 145 -7.05 16.83 8.96
CA LEU A 145 -5.59 16.76 8.85
C LEU A 145 -4.95 18.14 8.80
N SER A 146 -5.55 19.09 8.11
CA SER A 146 -5.02 20.45 8.00
C SER A 146 -4.84 21.08 9.38
N GLY A 147 -3.62 21.56 9.67
CA GLY A 147 -3.24 22.13 10.95
C GLY A 147 -3.09 21.13 12.10
N GLN A 148 -3.31 19.83 11.87
CA GLN A 148 -3.23 18.80 12.91
C GLN A 148 -1.83 18.23 13.05
N HIS A 149 -1.46 17.88 14.28
CA HIS A 149 -0.24 17.14 14.55
C HIS A 149 -0.47 15.64 14.37
N VAL A 150 0.32 15.02 13.50
CA VAL A 150 0.28 13.57 13.20
C VAL A 150 1.61 12.93 13.57
N ALA A 151 1.59 11.95 14.46
CA ALA A 151 2.75 11.13 14.79
C ALA A 151 2.76 9.86 13.93
N VAL A 152 3.75 9.73 13.05
CA VAL A 152 3.99 8.53 12.24
C VAL A 152 5.11 7.73 12.89
N VAL A 153 4.78 6.63 13.53
CA VAL A 153 5.74 5.74 14.20
C VAL A 153 6.15 4.63 13.23
N GLY A 154 7.32 4.81 12.64
CA GLY A 154 7.89 3.99 11.57
C GLY A 154 8.45 4.87 10.45
N ARG A 155 9.57 4.43 9.83
CA ARG A 155 10.26 5.20 8.77
C ARG A 155 10.67 4.34 7.58
N SER A 156 9.90 3.30 7.29
CA SER A 156 10.14 2.46 6.11
C SER A 156 9.95 3.26 4.81
N ALA A 157 10.60 2.82 3.74
CA ALA A 157 10.50 3.45 2.43
C ALA A 157 9.10 3.35 1.82
N VAL A 158 8.35 2.30 2.17
CA VAL A 158 7.03 2.01 1.59
C VAL A 158 5.84 2.37 2.50
N VAL A 159 6.07 2.80 3.75
CA VAL A 159 4.99 3.21 4.65
C VAL A 159 5.27 4.56 5.29
N GLY A 160 6.17 4.62 6.27
CA GLY A 160 6.30 5.81 7.14
C GLY A 160 6.76 7.06 6.39
N LYS A 161 7.81 6.95 5.54
CA LYS A 161 8.30 8.09 4.76
C LYS A 161 7.27 8.60 3.76
N PRO A 162 6.69 7.77 2.87
CA PRO A 162 5.70 8.25 1.92
C PRO A 162 4.41 8.71 2.59
N LEU A 163 3.98 8.11 3.70
CA LEU A 163 2.85 8.59 4.46
C LEU A 163 3.06 10.01 4.99
N ALA A 164 4.27 10.31 5.48
CA ALA A 164 4.59 11.67 5.92
C ALA A 164 4.45 12.69 4.78
N GLN A 165 4.87 12.37 3.56
CA GLN A 165 4.68 13.22 2.40
C GLN A 165 3.19 13.41 2.07
N LEU A 166 2.42 12.32 2.07
CA LEU A 166 0.97 12.39 1.83
C LEU A 166 0.23 13.24 2.87
N LEU A 167 0.67 13.21 4.12
CA LEU A 167 0.13 14.03 5.21
C LEU A 167 0.51 15.50 5.06
N LEU A 168 1.78 15.79 4.69
CA LEU A 168 2.24 17.15 4.40
C LEU A 168 1.45 17.78 3.26
N HIS A 169 1.12 17.03 2.20
CA HIS A 169 0.26 17.50 1.10
C HIS A 169 -1.19 17.77 1.54
N ARG A 170 -1.54 17.48 2.79
CA ARG A 170 -2.84 17.77 3.43
C ARG A 170 -2.71 18.77 4.57
N ASP A 171 -1.63 19.54 4.56
CA ASP A 171 -1.34 20.59 5.52
C ASP A 171 -1.23 20.09 6.99
N ALA A 172 -0.89 18.81 7.18
CA ALA A 172 -0.63 18.27 8.51
C ALA A 172 0.80 18.60 8.98
N THR A 173 0.98 18.81 10.28
CA THR A 173 2.30 18.83 10.92
C THR A 173 2.69 17.40 11.28
N VAL A 174 3.81 16.89 10.78
CA VAL A 174 4.17 15.47 10.91
C VAL A 174 5.43 15.28 11.74
N SER A 175 5.34 14.42 12.75
CA SER A 175 6.49 13.88 13.47
C SER A 175 6.74 12.44 13.04
N ILE A 176 7.89 12.16 12.39
CA ILE A 176 8.31 10.79 12.09
C ILE A 176 9.11 10.26 13.24
N CYS A 177 8.61 9.21 13.89
CA CYS A 177 9.22 8.56 15.04
C CYS A 177 9.81 7.19 14.67
N HIS A 178 10.84 6.76 15.38
CA HIS A 178 11.55 5.52 15.14
C HIS A 178 12.25 5.00 16.40
N SER A 179 12.93 3.88 16.34
CA SER A 179 13.59 3.22 17.48
C SER A 179 14.68 4.07 18.19
N LYS A 180 15.06 5.22 17.61
CA LYS A 180 16.02 6.18 18.21
C LYS A 180 15.35 7.47 18.65
N THR A 181 14.02 7.57 18.53
CA THR A 181 13.27 8.74 19.01
C THR A 181 13.27 8.74 20.54
N ALA A 182 13.76 9.83 21.12
CA ALA A 182 13.68 10.03 22.55
C ALA A 182 12.24 10.37 22.95
N ASP A 183 11.78 9.82 24.07
CA ASP A 183 10.48 10.11 24.67
C ASP A 183 9.32 10.00 23.66
N LEU A 184 9.17 8.82 23.04
CA LEU A 184 8.11 8.54 22.06
C LEU A 184 6.72 8.88 22.62
N GLY A 185 6.47 8.54 23.89
CA GLY A 185 5.19 8.77 24.54
C GLY A 185 4.76 10.23 24.53
N ARG A 186 5.68 11.17 24.78
CA ARG A 186 5.39 12.61 24.76
C ARG A 186 4.94 13.07 23.36
N ILE A 187 5.55 12.52 22.31
CA ILE A 187 5.19 12.89 20.93
C ILE A 187 3.82 12.31 20.58
N THR A 188 3.60 11.02 20.87
CA THR A 188 2.33 10.36 20.52
C THR A 188 1.15 10.89 21.33
N GLN A 189 1.33 11.16 22.62
CA GLN A 189 0.28 11.77 23.47
C GLN A 189 -0.14 13.17 22.98
N SER A 190 0.76 13.95 22.37
CA SER A 190 0.45 15.28 21.84
C SER A 190 -0.17 15.26 20.44
N ALA A 191 -0.22 14.10 19.77
CA ALA A 191 -0.70 13.99 18.41
C ALA A 191 -2.21 13.75 18.34
N SER A 192 -2.89 14.44 17.43
CA SER A 192 -4.31 14.22 17.10
C SER A 192 -4.52 12.90 16.37
N VAL A 193 -3.52 12.49 15.58
CA VAL A 193 -3.52 11.20 14.87
C VAL A 193 -2.20 10.50 15.13
N ILE A 194 -2.27 9.22 15.48
CA ILE A 194 -1.10 8.34 15.67
C ILE A 194 -1.18 7.23 14.64
N VAL A 195 -0.12 7.05 13.85
CA VAL A 195 -0.03 5.96 12.89
C VAL A 195 1.12 5.02 13.29
N MET A 196 0.79 3.77 13.60
CA MET A 196 1.75 2.75 13.99
C MET A 196 2.13 1.87 12.81
N ALA A 197 3.41 1.88 12.40
CA ALA A 197 3.93 1.19 11.24
C ALA A 197 5.37 0.68 11.45
N VAL A 198 5.58 -0.07 12.54
CA VAL A 198 6.92 -0.55 12.96
C VAL A 198 7.10 -2.07 12.86
N GLY A 199 6.00 -2.82 12.69
CA GLY A 199 6.03 -4.29 12.67
C GLY A 199 6.48 -4.90 14.00
N LYS A 200 6.08 -4.29 15.12
CA LYS A 200 6.35 -4.76 16.48
C LYS A 200 5.06 -4.83 17.28
N ALA A 201 4.61 -6.05 17.54
CA ALA A 201 3.36 -6.32 18.23
C ALA A 201 3.25 -5.56 19.57
N ASN A 202 2.10 -4.92 19.78
CA ASN A 202 1.72 -4.28 21.05
C ASN A 202 2.70 -3.19 21.54
N LEU A 203 3.37 -2.48 20.65
CA LEU A 203 4.32 -1.43 21.01
C LEU A 203 3.62 -0.20 21.60
N LEU A 204 2.50 0.24 21.00
CA LEU A 204 1.72 1.36 21.54
C LEU A 204 0.77 0.83 22.61
N THR A 205 0.89 1.33 23.82
CA THR A 205 -0.01 1.00 24.94
C THR A 205 -0.79 2.24 25.40
N ALA A 206 -1.62 2.07 26.43
CA ALA A 206 -2.34 3.17 27.06
C ALA A 206 -1.42 4.32 27.52
N ASN A 207 -0.18 4.01 27.91
CA ASN A 207 0.77 5.01 28.40
C ASN A 207 1.28 5.95 27.30
N GLU A 208 1.27 5.51 26.04
CA GLU A 208 1.75 6.30 24.92
C GLU A 208 0.62 6.90 24.08
N ALA A 209 -0.63 6.50 24.30
CA ALA A 209 -1.78 7.01 23.54
C ALA A 209 -2.35 8.28 24.17
N GLY A 210 -2.69 9.27 23.35
CA GLY A 210 -3.45 10.45 23.79
C GLY A 210 -4.97 10.14 23.83
N GLU A 211 -5.67 10.61 24.85
CA GLU A 211 -7.10 10.33 25.07
C GLU A 211 -8.02 10.77 23.91
N THR A 212 -7.63 11.79 23.16
CA THR A 212 -8.41 12.32 22.03
C THR A 212 -7.90 11.88 20.67
N SER A 213 -6.84 11.08 20.63
CA SER A 213 -6.16 10.68 19.39
C SER A 213 -7.02 9.72 18.56
N VAL A 214 -6.85 9.79 17.25
CA VAL A 214 -7.24 8.73 16.32
C VAL A 214 -6.02 7.86 16.06
N VAL A 215 -6.11 6.56 16.30
CA VAL A 215 -4.99 5.62 16.13
C VAL A 215 -5.23 4.74 14.92
N ILE A 216 -4.30 4.78 13.97
CA ILE A 216 -4.28 3.91 12.79
C ILE A 216 -3.16 2.89 12.95
N ASP A 217 -3.54 1.63 13.10
CA ASP A 217 -2.61 0.51 13.23
C ASP A 217 -2.35 -0.12 11.85
N VAL A 218 -1.14 0.03 11.36
CA VAL A 218 -0.66 -0.55 10.08
C VAL A 218 0.09 -1.87 10.34
N GLY A 219 0.40 -2.15 11.61
CA GLY A 219 1.17 -3.32 12.00
C GLY A 219 0.50 -4.63 11.59
N THR A 220 1.31 -5.57 11.15
CA THR A 220 0.88 -6.92 10.80
C THR A 220 1.86 -7.90 11.39
N ASN A 221 1.52 -8.43 12.56
CA ASN A 221 2.38 -9.34 13.33
C ASN A 221 1.61 -10.64 13.60
N VAL A 222 2.31 -11.73 13.81
CA VAL A 222 1.73 -13.00 14.28
C VAL A 222 2.18 -13.20 15.72
N ASN A 223 1.23 -13.38 16.63
CA ASN A 223 1.52 -13.64 18.04
C ASN A 223 1.85 -15.13 18.28
N ALA A 224 2.17 -15.47 19.52
CA ALA A 224 2.56 -16.85 19.90
C ALA A 224 1.45 -17.90 19.64
N GLU A 225 0.18 -17.47 19.61
CA GLU A 225 -0.97 -18.32 19.30
C GLU A 225 -1.30 -18.39 17.79
N GLY A 226 -0.42 -17.84 16.92
CA GLY A 226 -0.63 -17.82 15.48
C GLY A 226 -1.69 -16.81 15.00
N LYS A 227 -2.16 -15.91 15.87
CA LYS A 227 -3.16 -14.90 15.52
C LYS A 227 -2.51 -13.63 15.00
N LEU A 228 -3.17 -13.00 14.02
CA LEU A 228 -2.78 -11.70 13.50
C LEU A 228 -3.07 -10.60 14.53
N VAL A 229 -2.05 -9.81 14.87
CA VAL A 229 -2.12 -8.66 15.78
C VAL A 229 -1.40 -7.46 15.20
N GLY A 230 -1.78 -6.28 15.64
CA GLY A 230 -1.16 -5.03 15.23
C GLY A 230 0.05 -4.61 16.07
N ASP A 231 0.53 -3.41 15.80
CA ASP A 231 1.55 -2.72 16.59
C ASP A 231 0.95 -2.08 17.87
N VAL A 232 -0.38 -1.98 17.94
CA VAL A 232 -1.11 -1.38 19.05
C VAL A 232 -1.64 -2.46 19.99
N HIS A 233 -1.45 -2.29 21.28
CA HIS A 233 -2.09 -3.10 22.30
C HIS A 233 -3.57 -2.70 22.44
N ALA A 234 -4.40 -3.21 21.54
CA ALA A 234 -5.77 -2.76 21.32
C ALA A 234 -6.62 -2.77 22.60
N ALA A 235 -6.44 -3.76 23.49
CA ALA A 235 -7.21 -3.87 24.72
C ALA A 235 -7.00 -2.68 25.68
N SER A 236 -5.78 -2.14 25.78
CA SER A 236 -5.49 -1.00 26.65
C SER A 236 -5.73 0.34 25.98
N VAL A 237 -5.57 0.44 24.65
CA VAL A 237 -5.66 1.71 23.90
C VAL A 237 -7.11 2.04 23.56
N ARG A 238 -7.90 1.08 23.11
CA ARG A 238 -9.29 1.30 22.65
C ARG A 238 -10.18 2.07 23.61
N PRO A 239 -10.15 1.83 24.94
CA PRO A 239 -11.00 2.58 25.89
C PRO A 239 -10.64 4.08 26.04
N LEU A 240 -9.41 4.47 25.63
CA LEU A 240 -8.87 5.81 25.85
C LEU A 240 -8.98 6.72 24.61
N VAL A 241 -8.85 6.14 23.42
CA VAL A 241 -8.72 6.92 22.19
C VAL A 241 -10.07 7.16 21.54
N ARG A 242 -10.16 8.24 20.75
CA ARG A 242 -11.36 8.58 19.99
C ARG A 242 -11.74 7.50 18.98
N ALA A 243 -10.75 6.90 18.31
CA ALA A 243 -10.95 5.81 17.36
C ALA A 243 -9.66 4.99 17.20
N LEU A 244 -9.82 3.70 16.91
CA LEU A 244 -8.73 2.77 16.65
C LEU A 244 -9.10 1.88 15.48
N SER A 245 -8.23 1.84 14.44
CA SER A 245 -8.41 0.88 13.34
C SER A 245 -8.14 -0.55 13.83
N PRO A 246 -8.96 -1.53 13.44
CA PRO A 246 -8.77 -2.92 13.89
C PRO A 246 -7.64 -3.63 13.13
N VAL A 247 -7.01 -4.60 13.78
CA VAL A 247 -6.16 -5.60 13.12
C VAL A 247 -6.62 -6.98 13.60
N PRO A 248 -7.07 -7.87 12.70
CA PRO A 248 -7.31 -7.70 11.26
C PRO A 248 -8.53 -6.84 10.92
N GLY A 249 -8.69 -6.54 9.63
CA GLY A 249 -9.89 -5.87 9.09
C GLY A 249 -9.79 -4.35 8.93
N GLY A 250 -8.64 -3.76 9.27
CA GLY A 250 -8.35 -2.33 9.08
C GLY A 250 -7.57 -2.04 7.79
N VAL A 251 -6.38 -1.46 7.93
CA VAL A 251 -5.53 -0.97 6.82
C VAL A 251 -5.28 -2.02 5.75
N GLY A 252 -4.99 -3.28 6.12
CA GLY A 252 -4.67 -4.34 5.17
C GLY A 252 -5.76 -4.61 4.13
N THR A 253 -7.04 -4.50 4.52
CA THR A 253 -8.16 -4.69 3.58
C THR A 253 -8.25 -3.56 2.55
N VAL A 254 -7.85 -2.37 2.95
CA VAL A 254 -7.82 -1.18 2.09
C VAL A 254 -6.62 -1.24 1.15
N THR A 255 -5.46 -1.68 1.66
CA THR A 255 -4.25 -1.86 0.86
C THR A 255 -4.48 -2.80 -0.31
N THR A 256 -5.07 -3.97 -0.06
CA THR A 256 -5.36 -4.93 -1.13
C THR A 256 -6.35 -4.35 -2.16
N ALA A 257 -7.38 -3.63 -1.72
CA ALA A 257 -8.32 -2.98 -2.64
C ALA A 257 -7.66 -1.88 -3.49
N LEU A 258 -6.73 -1.11 -2.91
CA LEU A 258 -5.98 -0.07 -3.62
C LEU A 258 -5.02 -0.65 -4.67
N LEU A 259 -4.35 -1.77 -4.39
CA LEU A 259 -3.48 -2.42 -5.38
C LEU A 259 -4.26 -2.77 -6.65
N VAL A 260 -5.47 -3.31 -6.50
CA VAL A 260 -6.31 -3.64 -7.66
C VAL A 260 -6.82 -2.39 -8.38
N LEU A 261 -7.16 -1.34 -7.64
CA LEU A 261 -7.53 -0.04 -8.22
C LEU A 261 -6.37 0.58 -9.01
N HIS A 262 -5.16 0.58 -8.44
CA HIS A 262 -3.97 1.10 -9.11
C HIS A 262 -3.68 0.34 -10.42
N ALA A 263 -3.86 -0.99 -10.44
CA ALA A 263 -3.73 -1.78 -11.65
C ALA A 263 -4.74 -1.36 -12.74
N ALA A 264 -5.99 -1.15 -12.36
CA ALA A 264 -7.00 -0.67 -13.30
C ALA A 264 -6.69 0.76 -13.80
N GLN A 265 -6.17 1.62 -12.94
CA GLN A 265 -5.73 2.97 -13.31
C GLN A 265 -4.50 2.93 -14.23
N ALA A 266 -3.55 2.03 -14.00
CA ALA A 266 -2.40 1.82 -14.88
C ALA A 266 -2.86 1.35 -16.28
N ALA A 267 -3.82 0.42 -16.34
CA ALA A 267 -4.42 -0.01 -17.60
C ALA A 267 -5.13 1.14 -18.35
N GLU A 268 -5.88 1.98 -17.64
CA GLU A 268 -6.53 3.17 -18.24
C GLU A 268 -5.49 4.16 -18.78
N ALA A 269 -4.42 4.41 -18.01
CA ALA A 269 -3.34 5.30 -18.45
C ALA A 269 -2.60 4.77 -19.68
N SER A 270 -2.39 3.46 -19.80
CA SER A 270 -1.74 2.85 -20.97
C SER A 270 -2.53 3.04 -22.25
N LEU A 271 -3.88 3.06 -22.19
CA LEU A 271 -4.74 3.34 -23.34
C LEU A 271 -4.63 4.78 -23.83
N GLN A 272 -4.43 5.74 -22.92
CA GLN A 272 -4.30 7.15 -23.26
C GLN A 272 -2.93 7.44 -23.93
N LEU A 273 -1.92 6.63 -23.65
CA LEU A 273 -0.58 6.74 -24.25
C LEU A 273 -0.48 6.03 -25.62
N ASP A 274 -1.43 5.14 -25.96
CA ASP A 274 -1.50 4.45 -27.25
C ASP A 274 -2.60 5.07 -28.14
N PRO A 275 -2.24 5.95 -29.12
CA PRO A 275 -3.22 6.62 -29.96
C PRO A 275 -4.10 5.68 -30.80
N ALA A 276 -3.59 4.46 -31.11
CA ALA A 276 -4.32 3.47 -31.87
C ALA A 276 -5.46 2.84 -31.06
N LYS A 277 -5.31 2.74 -29.73
CA LYS A 277 -6.33 2.20 -28.80
C LYS A 277 -7.26 3.29 -28.23
N GLY A 278 -6.74 4.53 -28.08
CA GLY A 278 -7.50 5.68 -27.55
C GLY A 278 -8.64 6.16 -28.47
N ALA A 279 -8.52 5.98 -29.77
CA ALA A 279 -9.55 6.39 -30.73
C ALA A 279 -10.91 5.65 -30.57
N HIS A 280 -10.90 4.44 -29.97
CA HIS A 280 -12.13 3.65 -29.74
C HIS A 280 -12.99 4.19 -28.58
N MET A 281 -12.40 4.90 -27.62
CA MET A 281 -13.11 5.47 -26.46
C MET A 281 -13.79 6.82 -26.77
N ALA A 282 -13.25 7.60 -27.70
CA ALA A 282 -13.78 8.93 -28.07
C ALA A 282 -15.08 8.87 -28.90
N GLY A 283 -15.40 7.74 -29.53
CA GLY A 283 -16.55 7.56 -30.42
C GLY A 283 -17.88 7.16 -29.75
N ARG A 284 -17.93 7.04 -28.41
CA ARG A 284 -19.12 6.60 -27.65
C ARG A 284 -19.56 7.62 -26.59
N ARG A 285 -19.49 8.89 -26.87
CA ARG A 285 -20.14 9.95 -26.07
C ARG A 285 -21.46 10.37 -26.70
#